data_204b1f1b12a20244478e2b82892c78f5
#
_entry.id   204b1f1b12a20244478e2b82892c78f5
#
_cell.length_a   1.000
_cell.length_b   1.000
_cell.length_c   1.000
_cell.angle_alpha   90.00
_cell.angle_beta   90.00
_cell.angle_gamma   90.00
#
_symmetry.space_group_name_H-M   'P 1'
#
loop_
_entity.id
_entity.type
_entity.pdbx_description
1 polymer ?
#
loop_
_entity_poly.entity_id
_entity_poly.type
_entity_poly.pdbx_seq_one_letter_code
_entity_poly.pdbx_strand_id
1 'polypeptide(L)'
;MIIDAALKALKRLPTPEFRSVLWKTLGLTLLLLLGFWVAIRQVFFTFAWPWMEQLLPGMPEWAGWLGIVAAIVAGLGLALALALMIAPVTALVAGIFLDDVADVVEREDYPGAPAGTPLPLGRSIVVSLKFLGVVILGNIVALFLLFVTGINLIAFFVINAYLLGREFFEFAAMRYRTEREAKALRSQYGVTVFLAGLLIAGFMAIPIINLLTPLFAAAMMIHLHKAISEKETLKLRR
;
A
#
# COMPACT_ATOMS: atom_id res chain seq x y z
N MET A 1 -1.75 12.34 21.39
CA MET A 1 -1.84 12.62 19.95
C MET A 1 -1.69 11.36 19.09
N ILE A 2 -0.47 10.73 18.99
CA ILE A 2 -0.23 9.56 18.12
C ILE A 2 -1.08 8.37 18.58
N ILE A 3 -0.98 7.97 19.85
CA ILE A 3 -1.74 6.83 20.42
C ILE A 3 -3.24 7.09 20.34
N ASP A 4 -3.69 8.30 20.61
CA ASP A 4 -5.09 8.67 20.51
C ASP A 4 -5.62 8.55 19.07
N ALA A 5 -4.85 9.02 18.07
CA ALA A 5 -5.17 8.85 16.68
C ALA A 5 -5.24 7.37 16.27
N ALA A 6 -4.30 6.55 16.75
CA ALA A 6 -4.30 5.11 16.51
C ALA A 6 -5.52 4.40 17.12
N LEU A 7 -5.86 4.74 18.36
CA LEU A 7 -7.02 4.16 19.06
C LEU A 7 -8.35 4.55 18.39
N LYS A 8 -8.49 5.80 17.92
CA LYS A 8 -9.65 6.23 17.15
C LYS A 8 -9.77 5.44 15.85
N ALA A 9 -8.66 5.30 15.10
CA ALA A 9 -8.63 4.51 13.88
C ALA A 9 -9.02 3.04 14.13
N LEU A 10 -8.45 2.41 15.17
CA LEU A 10 -8.78 1.02 15.54
C LEU A 10 -10.25 0.82 15.84
N LYS A 11 -10.89 1.77 16.56
CA LYS A 11 -12.31 1.72 16.87
C LYS A 11 -13.21 1.78 15.62
N ARG A 12 -12.72 2.37 14.54
CA ARG A 12 -13.46 2.48 13.27
C ARG A 12 -13.37 1.23 12.40
N LEU A 13 -12.31 0.43 12.52
CA LEU A 13 -12.10 -0.77 11.67
C LEU A 13 -13.29 -1.75 11.66
N PRO A 14 -13.97 -2.06 12.80
CA PRO A 14 -15.08 -2.99 12.79
C PRO A 14 -16.41 -2.38 12.31
N THR A 15 -16.47 -1.07 12.01
CA THR A 15 -17.72 -0.42 11.61
C THR A 15 -18.19 -0.87 10.21
N PRO A 16 -19.51 -0.85 9.94
CA PRO A 16 -20.06 -1.27 8.65
C PRO A 16 -19.48 -0.49 7.48
N GLU A 17 -19.24 0.82 7.66
CA GLU A 17 -18.70 1.73 6.64
C GLU A 17 -17.29 1.30 6.25
N PHE A 18 -16.41 1.05 7.22
CA PHE A 18 -15.05 0.55 6.96
C PHE A 18 -15.04 -0.85 6.35
N ARG A 19 -15.94 -1.73 6.81
CA ARG A 19 -16.09 -3.06 6.20
C ARG A 19 -16.52 -2.96 4.73
N SER A 20 -17.40 -2.03 4.40
CA SER A 20 -17.80 -1.79 3.01
C SER A 20 -16.62 -1.37 2.14
N VAL A 21 -15.80 -0.43 2.61
CA VAL A 21 -14.57 -0.02 1.91
C VAL A 21 -13.60 -1.19 1.79
N LEU A 22 -13.41 -1.97 2.84
CA LEU A 22 -12.56 -3.17 2.83
C LEU A 22 -12.98 -4.16 1.74
N TRP A 23 -14.28 -4.50 1.68
CA TRP A 23 -14.77 -5.45 0.69
C TRP A 23 -14.64 -4.94 -0.74
N LYS A 24 -14.87 -3.63 -0.97
CA LYS A 24 -14.63 -2.99 -2.27
C LYS A 24 -13.15 -3.09 -2.66
N THR A 25 -12.25 -2.77 -1.74
CA THR A 25 -10.79 -2.83 -1.96
C THR A 25 -10.35 -4.25 -2.27
N LEU A 26 -10.77 -5.24 -1.47
CA LEU A 26 -10.44 -6.65 -1.69
C LEU A 26 -11.02 -7.17 -3.02
N GLY A 27 -12.28 -6.85 -3.29
CA GLY A 27 -12.95 -7.27 -4.53
C GLY A 27 -12.24 -6.73 -5.77
N LEU A 28 -11.91 -5.44 -5.79
CA LEU A 28 -11.18 -4.84 -6.90
C LEU A 28 -9.76 -5.40 -7.02
N THR A 29 -9.06 -5.61 -5.89
CA THR A 29 -7.74 -6.24 -5.91
C THR A 29 -7.79 -7.63 -6.52
N LEU A 30 -8.72 -8.48 -6.10
CA LEU A 30 -8.89 -9.82 -6.64
C LEU A 30 -9.24 -9.79 -8.15
N LEU A 31 -10.12 -8.89 -8.56
CA LEU A 31 -10.49 -8.72 -9.96
C LEU A 31 -9.28 -8.30 -10.81
N LEU A 32 -8.48 -7.37 -10.34
CA LEU A 32 -7.26 -6.95 -11.03
C LEU A 32 -6.22 -8.07 -11.09
N LEU A 33 -6.01 -8.80 -9.99
CA LEU A 33 -5.09 -9.96 -9.98
C LEU A 33 -5.55 -11.06 -10.93
N LEU A 34 -6.86 -11.33 -11.00
CA LEU A 34 -7.41 -12.27 -11.98
C LEU A 34 -7.18 -11.78 -13.41
N GLY A 35 -7.41 -10.49 -13.69
CA GLY A 35 -7.11 -9.87 -14.98
C GLY A 35 -5.63 -10.00 -15.35
N PHE A 36 -4.73 -9.73 -14.42
CA PHE A 36 -3.29 -9.91 -14.60
C PHE A 36 -2.93 -11.38 -14.88
N TRP A 37 -3.52 -12.32 -14.13
CA TRP A 37 -3.30 -13.73 -14.35
C TRP A 37 -3.71 -14.15 -15.77
N VAL A 38 -4.91 -13.74 -16.23
CA VAL A 38 -5.38 -14.02 -17.58
C VAL A 38 -4.45 -13.40 -18.62
N ALA A 39 -4.03 -12.14 -18.43
CA ALA A 39 -3.14 -11.44 -19.35
C ALA A 39 -1.76 -12.13 -19.45
N ILE A 40 -1.13 -12.44 -18.30
CA ILE A 40 0.18 -13.09 -18.26
C ILE A 40 0.08 -14.49 -18.88
N ARG A 41 -0.98 -15.25 -18.55
CA ARG A 41 -1.23 -16.55 -19.15
C ARG A 41 -1.36 -16.44 -20.68
N GLN A 42 -2.13 -15.47 -21.16
CA GLN A 42 -2.31 -15.26 -22.60
C GLN A 42 -1.00 -14.91 -23.30
N VAL A 43 -0.23 -13.98 -22.72
CA VAL A 43 1.09 -13.61 -23.25
C VAL A 43 2.03 -14.82 -23.28
N PHE A 44 2.04 -15.63 -22.22
CA PHE A 44 2.86 -16.83 -22.14
C PHE A 44 2.51 -17.83 -23.25
N PHE A 45 1.23 -18.16 -23.43
CA PHE A 45 0.82 -19.14 -24.45
C PHE A 45 0.92 -18.59 -25.87
N THR A 46 0.80 -17.27 -26.07
CA THR A 46 0.91 -16.68 -27.40
C THR A 46 2.35 -16.49 -27.86
N PHE A 47 3.26 -16.13 -26.96
CA PHE A 47 4.62 -15.79 -27.32
C PHE A 47 5.67 -16.79 -26.80
N ALA A 48 5.62 -17.14 -25.52
CA ALA A 48 6.68 -17.94 -24.91
C ALA A 48 6.54 -19.43 -25.30
N TRP A 49 5.34 -19.97 -25.29
CA TRP A 49 5.10 -21.38 -25.59
C TRP A 49 5.54 -21.78 -27.00
N PRO A 50 5.14 -21.07 -28.10
CA PRO A 50 5.61 -21.40 -29.46
C PRO A 50 7.13 -21.29 -29.61
N TRP A 51 7.75 -20.36 -28.88
CA TRP A 51 9.21 -20.20 -28.86
C TRP A 51 9.89 -21.40 -28.19
N MET A 52 9.34 -21.92 -27.12
CA MET A 52 9.80 -23.14 -26.46
C MET A 52 9.65 -24.36 -27.36
N GLU A 53 8.53 -24.51 -28.07
CA GLU A 53 8.33 -25.60 -29.02
C GLU A 53 9.36 -25.58 -30.16
N GLN A 54 9.76 -24.38 -30.63
CA GLN A 54 10.78 -24.25 -31.68
C GLN A 54 12.19 -24.57 -31.19
N LEU A 55 12.48 -24.33 -29.89
CA LEU A 55 13.77 -24.67 -29.28
C LEU A 55 13.94 -26.17 -28.99
N LEU A 56 12.85 -26.93 -29.02
CA LEU A 56 12.81 -28.34 -28.66
C LEU A 56 12.25 -29.24 -29.83
N PRO A 57 12.66 -29.02 -31.09
CA PRO A 57 12.16 -29.82 -32.18
C PRO A 57 12.67 -31.25 -32.10
N GLY A 58 11.77 -32.23 -32.19
CA GLY A 58 12.13 -33.63 -32.32
C GLY A 58 12.64 -34.32 -31.06
N MET A 59 12.12 -33.95 -29.86
CA MET A 59 12.45 -34.65 -28.62
C MET A 59 12.07 -36.14 -28.73
N PRO A 60 12.99 -37.05 -28.37
CA PRO A 60 12.69 -38.46 -28.25
C PRO A 60 11.60 -38.72 -27.22
N GLU A 61 10.79 -39.78 -27.35
CA GLU A 61 9.71 -40.12 -26.41
C GLU A 61 10.17 -40.20 -24.95
N TRP A 62 11.39 -40.60 -24.71
CA TRP A 62 11.99 -40.66 -23.36
C TRP A 62 12.21 -39.25 -22.72
N ALA A 63 12.21 -38.20 -23.51
CA ALA A 63 12.38 -36.82 -23.05
C ALA A 63 11.04 -36.15 -22.66
N GLY A 64 9.91 -36.86 -22.72
CA GLY A 64 8.59 -36.34 -22.34
C GLY A 64 8.53 -35.75 -20.90
N TRP A 65 9.38 -36.26 -20.00
CA TRP A 65 9.52 -35.70 -18.65
C TRP A 65 10.05 -34.25 -18.65
N LEU A 66 10.82 -33.83 -19.65
CA LEU A 66 11.28 -32.44 -19.80
C LEU A 66 10.11 -31.48 -20.04
N GLY A 67 9.07 -31.91 -20.75
CA GLY A 67 7.85 -31.15 -20.91
C GLY A 67 7.11 -30.93 -19.58
N ILE A 68 7.10 -31.96 -18.72
CA ILE A 68 6.53 -31.85 -17.35
C ILE A 68 7.33 -30.86 -16.51
N VAL A 69 8.67 -30.97 -16.53
CA VAL A 69 9.55 -30.05 -15.80
C VAL A 69 9.37 -28.62 -16.29
N ALA A 70 9.32 -28.41 -17.63
CA ALA A 70 9.08 -27.09 -18.20
C ALA A 70 7.74 -26.51 -17.77
N ALA A 71 6.68 -27.32 -17.74
CA ALA A 71 5.35 -26.90 -17.28
C ALA A 71 5.35 -26.53 -15.78
N ILE A 72 6.06 -27.29 -14.94
CA ILE A 72 6.20 -26.99 -13.51
C ILE A 72 6.98 -25.66 -13.32
N VAL A 73 8.09 -25.50 -14.01
CA VAL A 73 8.91 -24.28 -13.92
C VAL A 73 8.12 -23.05 -14.41
N ALA A 74 7.39 -23.19 -15.52
CA ALA A 74 6.53 -22.12 -16.02
C ALA A 74 5.39 -21.80 -15.05
N GLY A 75 4.77 -22.82 -14.44
CA GLY A 75 3.73 -22.65 -13.42
C GLY A 75 4.24 -21.95 -12.18
N LEU A 76 5.41 -22.33 -11.68
CA LEU A 76 6.07 -21.68 -10.53
C LEU A 76 6.48 -20.23 -10.87
N GLY A 77 7.01 -20.00 -12.07
CA GLY A 77 7.34 -18.66 -12.55
C GLY A 77 6.11 -17.74 -12.62
N LEU A 78 4.99 -18.26 -13.12
CA LEU A 78 3.72 -17.55 -13.17
C LEU A 78 3.20 -17.27 -11.74
N ALA A 79 3.23 -18.26 -10.86
CA ALA A 79 2.82 -18.10 -9.46
C ALA A 79 3.68 -17.04 -8.74
N LEU A 80 4.99 -17.04 -8.97
CA LEU A 80 5.90 -16.04 -8.41
C LEU A 80 5.62 -14.64 -8.97
N ALA A 81 5.40 -14.52 -10.28
CA ALA A 81 5.04 -13.25 -10.91
C ALA A 81 3.75 -12.67 -10.34
N LEU A 82 2.72 -13.50 -10.13
CA LEU A 82 1.47 -13.09 -9.48
C LEU A 82 1.70 -12.70 -8.01
N ALA A 83 2.48 -13.47 -7.26
CA ALA A 83 2.81 -13.16 -5.88
C ALA A 83 3.52 -11.80 -5.77
N LEU A 84 4.43 -11.47 -6.68
CA LEU A 84 5.09 -10.18 -6.75
C LEU A 84 4.13 -9.03 -7.14
N MET A 85 3.05 -9.33 -7.86
CA MET A 85 2.04 -8.33 -8.23
C MET A 85 1.03 -8.03 -7.12
N ILE A 86 0.88 -8.89 -6.11
CA ILE A 86 -0.07 -8.67 -5.01
C ILE A 86 0.19 -7.33 -4.33
N ALA A 87 1.42 -7.06 -3.92
CA ALA A 87 1.75 -5.84 -3.19
C ALA A 87 1.51 -4.55 -4.01
N PRO A 88 2.02 -4.41 -5.26
CA PRO A 88 1.76 -3.22 -6.07
C PRO A 88 0.28 -3.03 -6.43
N VAL A 89 -0.44 -4.12 -6.74
CA VAL A 89 -1.87 -4.03 -7.05
C VAL A 89 -2.65 -3.62 -5.82
N THR A 90 -2.38 -4.21 -4.66
CA THR A 90 -3.04 -3.84 -3.40
C THR A 90 -2.75 -2.39 -3.03
N ALA A 91 -1.51 -1.91 -3.18
CA ALA A 91 -1.14 -0.53 -2.91
C ALA A 91 -1.88 0.47 -3.83
N LEU A 92 -1.98 0.14 -5.12
CA LEU A 92 -2.68 0.97 -6.10
C LEU A 92 -4.19 1.03 -5.79
N VAL A 93 -4.81 -0.11 -5.52
CA VAL A 93 -6.23 -0.20 -5.17
C VAL A 93 -6.49 0.52 -3.85
N ALA A 94 -5.67 0.29 -2.83
CA ALA A 94 -5.78 0.98 -1.56
C ALA A 94 -5.73 2.50 -1.74
N GLY A 95 -4.83 3.01 -2.60
CA GLY A 95 -4.72 4.44 -2.92
C GLY A 95 -6.02 5.04 -3.48
N ILE A 96 -6.79 4.27 -4.25
CA ILE A 96 -8.08 4.72 -4.80
C ILE A 96 -9.13 4.86 -3.67
N PHE A 97 -9.12 3.97 -2.69
CA PHE A 97 -10.11 3.96 -1.60
C PHE A 97 -9.69 4.76 -0.35
N LEU A 98 -8.51 5.38 -0.35
CA LEU A 98 -8.07 6.22 0.77
C LEU A 98 -9.01 7.40 1.01
N ASP A 99 -9.55 8.00 -0.06
CA ASP A 99 -10.50 9.09 0.04
C ASP A 99 -11.82 8.63 0.66
N ASP A 100 -12.33 7.44 0.31
CA ASP A 100 -13.53 6.87 0.93
C ASP A 100 -13.35 6.69 2.44
N VAL A 101 -12.18 6.21 2.88
CA VAL A 101 -11.84 6.08 4.31
C VAL A 101 -11.82 7.45 4.99
N ALA A 102 -11.18 8.43 4.34
CA ALA A 102 -11.06 9.77 4.87
C ALA A 102 -12.44 10.44 5.03
N ASP A 103 -13.32 10.29 4.03
CA ASP A 103 -14.68 10.84 4.06
C ASP A 103 -15.51 10.23 5.20
N VAL A 104 -15.37 8.92 5.47
CA VAL A 104 -16.04 8.29 6.61
C VAL A 104 -15.53 8.87 7.93
N VAL A 105 -14.21 8.97 8.11
CA VAL A 105 -13.62 9.54 9.35
C VAL A 105 -14.04 10.99 9.55
N GLU A 106 -14.01 11.79 8.47
CA GLU A 106 -14.39 13.22 8.53
C GLU A 106 -15.84 13.40 8.92
N ARG A 107 -16.74 12.65 8.29
CA ARG A 107 -18.18 12.75 8.54
C ARG A 107 -18.56 12.29 9.94
N GLU A 108 -17.96 11.20 10.41
CA GLU A 108 -18.36 10.55 11.65
C GLU A 108 -17.64 11.12 12.90
N ASP A 109 -16.36 11.48 12.75
CA ASP A 109 -15.55 11.92 13.90
C ASP A 109 -15.36 13.43 13.96
N TYR A 110 -15.64 14.14 12.85
CA TYR A 110 -15.44 15.60 12.74
C TYR A 110 -16.61 16.32 12.02
N PRO A 111 -17.87 16.08 12.40
CA PRO A 111 -19.04 16.61 11.67
C PRO A 111 -19.11 18.15 11.62
N GLY A 112 -18.43 18.85 12.55
CA GLY A 112 -18.37 20.31 12.59
C GLY A 112 -17.11 20.92 11.95
N ALA A 113 -16.21 20.11 11.43
CA ALA A 113 -14.98 20.59 10.78
C ALA A 113 -15.17 20.68 9.26
N PRO A 114 -14.44 21.60 8.58
CA PRO A 114 -14.44 21.61 7.12
C PRO A 114 -14.04 20.23 6.58
N ALA A 115 -14.85 19.72 5.65
CA ALA A 115 -14.53 18.47 4.95
C ALA A 115 -13.31 18.66 4.07
N GLY A 116 -12.50 17.61 3.98
CA GLY A 116 -11.37 17.59 3.05
C GLY A 116 -11.85 17.48 1.61
N THR A 117 -11.04 17.93 0.67
CA THR A 117 -11.31 17.79 -0.75
C THR A 117 -10.66 16.51 -1.26
N PRO A 118 -11.43 15.55 -1.80
CA PRO A 118 -10.87 14.36 -2.43
C PRO A 118 -9.88 14.73 -3.54
N LEU A 119 -8.80 13.97 -3.64
CA LEU A 119 -7.85 14.18 -4.73
C LEU A 119 -8.50 13.79 -6.07
N PRO A 120 -8.37 14.60 -7.13
CA PRO A 120 -8.81 14.21 -8.46
C PRO A 120 -8.20 12.87 -8.86
N LEU A 121 -8.98 11.96 -9.48
CA LEU A 121 -8.57 10.60 -9.82
C LEU A 121 -7.21 10.53 -10.52
N GLY A 122 -6.97 11.41 -11.50
CA GLY A 122 -5.68 11.47 -12.18
C GLY A 122 -4.52 11.79 -11.25
N ARG A 123 -4.72 12.67 -10.26
CA ARG A 123 -3.70 13.02 -9.26
C ARG A 123 -3.51 11.90 -8.25
N SER A 124 -4.59 11.23 -7.83
CA SER A 124 -4.53 10.06 -6.96
C SER A 124 -3.71 8.94 -7.59
N ILE A 125 -3.93 8.65 -8.90
CA ILE A 125 -3.14 7.66 -9.63
C ILE A 125 -1.66 8.05 -9.67
N VAL A 126 -1.33 9.31 -9.98
CA VAL A 126 0.07 9.78 -10.01
C VAL A 126 0.73 9.66 -8.63
N VAL A 127 0.02 10.02 -7.56
CA VAL A 127 0.49 9.88 -6.18
C VAL A 127 0.71 8.41 -5.85
N SER A 128 -0.25 7.53 -6.17
CA SER A 128 -0.15 6.09 -5.95
C SER A 128 1.00 5.44 -6.73
N LEU A 129 1.25 5.86 -7.97
CA LEU A 129 2.39 5.39 -8.77
C LEU A 129 3.74 5.86 -8.20
N LYS A 130 3.83 7.10 -7.73
CA LYS A 130 5.03 7.59 -7.02
C LYS A 130 5.27 6.80 -5.74
N PHE A 131 4.21 6.54 -4.97
CA PHE A 131 4.28 5.70 -3.77
C PHE A 131 4.74 4.29 -4.09
N LEU A 132 4.17 3.66 -5.12
CA LEU A 132 4.59 2.35 -5.60
C LEU A 132 6.09 2.33 -5.93
N GLY A 133 6.59 3.36 -6.64
CA GLY A 133 8.02 3.49 -6.93
C GLY A 133 8.88 3.56 -5.66
N VAL A 134 8.43 4.32 -4.65
CA VAL A 134 9.11 4.43 -3.35
C VAL A 134 9.07 3.11 -2.58
N VAL A 135 7.94 2.40 -2.59
CA VAL A 135 7.79 1.07 -1.98
C VAL A 135 8.71 0.04 -2.65
N ILE A 136 8.77 0.03 -3.99
CA ILE A 136 9.67 -0.86 -4.74
C ILE A 136 11.13 -0.57 -4.36
N LEU A 137 11.54 0.70 -4.37
CA LEU A 137 12.90 1.09 -4.00
C LEU A 137 13.22 0.71 -2.56
N GLY A 138 12.29 0.96 -1.62
CA GLY A 138 12.43 0.57 -0.22
C GLY A 138 12.56 -0.94 -0.05
N ASN A 139 11.79 -1.74 -0.80
CA ASN A 139 11.89 -3.20 -0.78
C ASN A 139 13.21 -3.71 -1.39
N ILE A 140 13.73 -3.05 -2.44
CA ILE A 140 15.05 -3.37 -2.99
C ILE A 140 16.13 -3.13 -1.93
N VAL A 141 16.09 -1.97 -1.25
CA VAL A 141 17.03 -1.67 -0.15
C VAL A 141 16.89 -2.68 0.98
N ALA A 142 15.66 -3.01 1.39
CA ALA A 142 15.40 -4.02 2.42
C ALA A 142 15.94 -5.40 2.01
N LEU A 143 15.81 -5.79 0.74
CA LEU A 143 16.36 -7.03 0.22
C LEU A 143 17.89 -7.07 0.31
N PHE A 144 18.59 -6.00 -0.03
CA PHE A 144 20.03 -5.91 0.16
C PHE A 144 20.43 -6.00 1.64
N LEU A 145 19.67 -5.37 2.53
CA LEU A 145 19.90 -5.43 3.98
C LEU A 145 19.62 -6.81 4.58
N LEU A 146 18.86 -7.69 3.90
CA LEU A 146 18.62 -9.07 4.30
C LEU A 146 19.94 -9.87 4.39
N PHE A 147 20.95 -9.52 3.59
CA PHE A 147 22.27 -10.17 3.62
C PHE A 147 23.11 -9.70 4.83
N VAL A 148 22.69 -8.66 5.56
CA VAL A 148 23.37 -8.16 6.75
C VAL A 148 22.67 -8.73 7.99
N THR A 149 23.25 -9.79 8.55
CA THR A 149 22.67 -10.52 9.69
C THR A 149 22.45 -9.60 10.90
N GLY A 150 21.22 -9.60 11.44
CA GLY A 150 20.83 -8.86 12.65
C GLY A 150 20.31 -7.43 12.43
N ILE A 151 20.53 -6.81 11.27
CA ILE A 151 20.07 -5.44 10.99
C ILE A 151 18.73 -5.45 10.23
N ASN A 152 18.40 -6.53 9.54
CA ASN A 152 17.26 -6.65 8.63
C ASN A 152 15.91 -6.30 9.27
N LEU A 153 15.66 -6.80 10.50
CA LEU A 153 14.37 -6.53 11.17
C LEU A 153 14.22 -5.06 11.55
N ILE A 154 15.29 -4.46 12.11
CA ILE A 154 15.28 -3.03 12.48
C ILE A 154 15.15 -2.18 11.22
N ALA A 155 15.92 -2.50 10.18
CA ALA A 155 15.85 -1.80 8.90
C ALA A 155 14.45 -1.88 8.27
N PHE A 156 13.80 -3.05 8.34
CA PHE A 156 12.42 -3.22 7.88
C PHE A 156 11.47 -2.24 8.57
N PHE A 157 11.48 -2.18 9.91
CA PHE A 157 10.60 -1.28 10.66
C PHE A 157 10.93 0.20 10.43
N VAL A 158 12.21 0.57 10.40
CA VAL A 158 12.64 1.96 10.19
C VAL A 158 12.27 2.45 8.79
N ILE A 159 12.56 1.66 7.75
CA ILE A 159 12.25 2.00 6.37
C ILE A 159 10.73 2.10 6.19
N ASN A 160 9.97 1.09 6.61
CA ASN A 160 8.52 1.11 6.47
C ASN A 160 7.88 2.21 7.33
N ALA A 161 8.38 2.50 8.53
CA ALA A 161 7.92 3.61 9.36
C ALA A 161 8.08 4.95 8.62
N TYR A 162 9.25 5.18 8.02
CA TYR A 162 9.50 6.38 7.25
C TYR A 162 8.60 6.49 6.02
N LEU A 163 8.51 5.40 5.22
CA LEU A 163 7.74 5.38 3.99
C LEU A 163 6.24 5.53 4.24
N LEU A 164 5.68 4.68 5.11
CA LEU A 164 4.25 4.69 5.43
C LEU A 164 3.85 5.97 6.16
N GLY A 165 4.66 6.40 7.12
CA GLY A 165 4.42 7.65 7.84
C GLY A 165 4.36 8.84 6.90
N ARG A 166 5.33 8.96 6.01
CA ARG A 166 5.40 10.00 5.00
C ARG A 166 4.18 10.02 4.10
N GLU A 167 3.87 8.88 3.49
CA GLU A 167 2.87 8.78 2.43
C GLU A 167 1.46 9.01 2.94
N PHE A 168 1.08 8.30 3.99
CA PHE A 168 -0.25 8.43 4.55
C PHE A 168 -0.47 9.79 5.22
N PHE A 169 0.57 10.41 5.79
CA PHE A 169 0.45 11.76 6.31
C PHE A 169 0.32 12.82 5.21
N GLU A 170 1.15 12.72 4.15
CA GLU A 170 1.03 13.63 3.00
C GLU A 170 -0.35 13.49 2.34
N PHE A 171 -0.85 12.27 2.18
CA PHE A 171 -2.21 12.03 1.70
C PHE A 171 -3.25 12.74 2.57
N ALA A 172 -3.24 12.52 3.89
CA ALA A 172 -4.18 13.15 4.82
C ALA A 172 -4.10 14.68 4.77
N ALA A 173 -2.89 15.25 4.70
CA ALA A 173 -2.68 16.68 4.67
C ALA A 173 -3.10 17.31 3.33
N MET A 174 -2.89 16.63 2.20
CA MET A 174 -3.25 17.15 0.86
C MET A 174 -4.75 17.28 0.63
N ARG A 175 -5.58 16.67 1.46
CA ARG A 175 -7.05 16.89 1.43
C ARG A 175 -7.43 18.31 1.87
N TYR A 176 -6.57 19.01 2.61
CA TYR A 176 -6.84 20.34 3.19
C TYR A 176 -5.81 21.39 2.77
N ARG A 177 -4.69 20.96 2.19
CA ARG A 177 -3.54 21.81 1.90
C ARG A 177 -2.97 21.49 0.52
N THR A 178 -2.19 22.43 -0.01
CA THR A 178 -1.39 22.17 -1.21
C THR A 178 -0.29 21.11 -0.91
N GLU A 179 0.21 20.45 -1.95
CA GLU A 179 1.29 19.44 -1.81
C GLU A 179 2.54 20.03 -1.13
N ARG A 180 2.87 21.31 -1.43
CA ARG A 180 4.00 22.01 -0.82
C ARG A 180 3.80 22.21 0.68
N GLU A 181 2.62 22.65 1.08
CA GLU A 181 2.26 22.84 2.49
C GLU A 181 2.18 21.52 3.26
N ALA A 182 1.65 20.47 2.64
CA ALA A 182 1.60 19.13 3.22
C ALA A 182 3.01 18.59 3.51
N LYS A 183 3.95 18.76 2.57
CA LYS A 183 5.36 18.38 2.76
C LYS A 183 6.05 19.21 3.83
N ALA A 184 5.78 20.52 3.87
CA ALA A 184 6.33 21.40 4.90
C ALA A 184 5.85 21.00 6.31
N LEU A 185 4.54 20.73 6.45
CA LEU A 185 3.94 20.28 7.70
C LEU A 185 4.51 18.94 8.15
N ARG A 186 4.65 17.99 7.21
CA ARG A 186 5.31 16.70 7.48
C ARG A 186 6.74 16.89 7.98
N SER A 187 7.53 17.76 7.35
CA SER A 187 8.90 18.04 7.76
C SER A 187 8.96 18.66 9.16
N GLN A 188 8.06 19.60 9.45
CA GLN A 188 7.96 20.26 10.76
C GLN A 188 7.63 19.27 11.88
N TYR A 189 6.78 18.27 11.61
CA TYR A 189 6.37 17.23 12.55
C TYR A 189 7.02 15.87 12.25
N GLY A 190 8.23 15.88 11.68
CA GLY A 190 8.89 14.68 11.14
C GLY A 190 9.00 13.52 12.14
N VAL A 191 9.39 13.79 13.38
CA VAL A 191 9.47 12.76 14.43
C VAL A 191 8.07 12.19 14.75
N THR A 192 7.07 13.04 14.86
CA THR A 192 5.68 12.61 15.13
C THR A 192 5.15 11.73 14.01
N VAL A 193 5.39 12.11 12.76
CA VAL A 193 4.99 11.37 11.57
C VAL A 193 5.75 10.05 11.48
N PHE A 194 7.04 10.02 11.76
CA PHE A 194 7.84 8.80 11.80
C PHE A 194 7.34 7.81 12.87
N LEU A 195 7.09 8.29 14.10
CA LEU A 195 6.55 7.44 15.17
C LEU A 195 5.15 6.90 14.86
N ALA A 196 4.32 7.70 14.20
CA ALA A 196 3.03 7.23 13.70
C ALA A 196 3.22 6.17 12.60
N GLY A 197 4.17 6.38 11.70
CA GLY A 197 4.56 5.38 10.69
C GLY A 197 5.10 4.09 11.31
N LEU A 198 5.80 4.16 12.45
CA LEU A 198 6.28 2.99 13.18
C LEU A 198 5.11 2.16 13.73
N LEU A 199 4.06 2.81 14.25
CA LEU A 199 2.83 2.10 14.65
C LEU A 199 2.14 1.42 13.46
N ILE A 200 2.09 2.10 12.30
CA ILE A 200 1.54 1.51 11.06
C ILE A 200 2.38 0.32 10.61
N ALA A 201 3.72 0.43 10.64
CA ALA A 201 4.62 -0.67 10.30
C ALA A 201 4.45 -1.86 11.27
N GLY A 202 4.26 -1.60 12.57
CA GLY A 202 3.94 -2.61 13.56
C GLY A 202 2.60 -3.32 13.27
N PHE A 203 1.58 -2.57 12.91
CA PHE A 203 0.28 -3.11 12.52
C PHE A 203 0.38 -3.97 11.25
N MET A 204 1.15 -3.50 10.27
CA MET A 204 1.42 -4.21 9.01
C MET A 204 2.17 -5.53 9.24
N ALA A 205 2.99 -5.64 10.28
CA ALA A 205 3.75 -6.86 10.57
C ALA A 205 2.89 -8.02 11.10
N ILE A 206 1.62 -7.77 11.47
CA ILE A 206 0.71 -8.80 11.97
C ILE A 206 0.02 -9.47 10.80
N PRO A 207 0.24 -10.80 10.54
CA PRO A 207 -0.44 -11.53 9.49
C PRO A 207 -1.97 -11.38 9.58
N ILE A 208 -2.67 -11.43 8.45
CA ILE A 208 -4.14 -11.24 8.32
C ILE A 208 -4.57 -9.79 8.61
N ILE A 209 -4.17 -9.20 9.75
CA ILE A 209 -4.46 -7.81 10.11
C ILE A 209 -3.81 -6.84 9.12
N ASN A 210 -2.71 -7.23 8.51
CA ASN A 210 -2.03 -6.48 7.45
C ASN A 210 -2.98 -6.05 6.31
N LEU A 211 -4.00 -6.83 5.98
CA LEU A 211 -5.01 -6.46 4.99
C LEU A 211 -5.77 -5.17 5.33
N LEU A 212 -5.85 -4.84 6.62
CA LEU A 212 -6.49 -3.63 7.13
C LEU A 212 -5.54 -2.44 7.22
N THR A 213 -4.24 -2.64 6.96
CA THR A 213 -3.21 -1.59 7.10
C THR A 213 -3.53 -0.32 6.33
N PRO A 214 -3.97 -0.35 5.06
CA PRO A 214 -4.27 0.89 4.34
C PRO A 214 -5.42 1.68 4.99
N LEU A 215 -6.47 0.99 5.44
CA LEU A 215 -7.62 1.60 6.09
C LEU A 215 -7.22 2.20 7.45
N PHE A 216 -6.49 1.43 8.24
CA PHE A 216 -5.97 1.88 9.54
C PHE A 216 -5.06 3.09 9.41
N ALA A 217 -4.09 3.03 8.48
CA ALA A 217 -3.12 4.08 8.24
C ALA A 217 -3.78 5.39 7.76
N ALA A 218 -4.73 5.30 6.82
CA ALA A 218 -5.48 6.44 6.34
C ALA A 218 -6.27 7.10 7.48
N ALA A 219 -7.08 6.32 8.21
CA ALA A 219 -7.86 6.83 9.34
C ALA A 219 -6.95 7.45 10.42
N MET A 220 -5.90 6.76 10.83
CA MET A 220 -4.95 7.24 11.83
C MET A 220 -4.30 8.57 11.41
N MET A 221 -3.90 8.70 10.16
CA MET A 221 -3.22 9.91 9.69
C MET A 221 -4.18 11.09 9.48
N ILE A 222 -5.45 10.85 9.17
CA ILE A 222 -6.48 11.91 9.21
C ILE A 222 -6.64 12.44 10.64
N HIS A 223 -6.78 11.56 11.64
CA HIS A 223 -6.87 11.97 13.03
C HIS A 223 -5.61 12.73 13.49
N LEU A 224 -4.43 12.25 13.10
CA LEU A 224 -3.16 12.89 13.44
C LEU A 224 -3.05 14.27 12.79
N HIS A 225 -3.41 14.40 11.50
CA HIS A 225 -3.41 15.67 10.79
C HIS A 225 -4.36 16.69 11.44
N LYS A 226 -5.58 16.29 11.81
CA LYS A 226 -6.55 17.16 12.53
C LYS A 226 -5.96 17.63 13.86
N ALA A 227 -5.38 16.73 14.66
CA ALA A 227 -4.77 17.07 15.95
C ALA A 227 -3.56 18.03 15.81
N ILE A 228 -2.74 17.86 14.76
CA ILE A 228 -1.64 18.77 14.45
C ILE A 228 -2.18 20.15 14.04
N SER A 229 -3.17 20.20 13.15
CA SER A 229 -3.77 21.45 12.66
C SER A 229 -4.43 22.25 13.79
N GLU A 230 -5.10 21.58 14.72
CA GLU A 230 -5.65 22.22 15.92
C GLU A 230 -4.55 22.82 16.79
N LYS A 231 -3.47 22.08 17.04
CA LYS A 231 -2.30 22.59 17.78
C LYS A 231 -1.67 23.81 17.12
N GLU A 232 -1.57 23.85 15.80
CA GLU A 232 -1.07 25.03 15.08
C GLU A 232 -1.98 26.24 15.23
N THR A 233 -3.30 26.05 15.09
CA THR A 233 -4.27 27.13 15.28
C THR A 233 -4.20 27.72 16.69
N LEU A 234 -4.03 26.89 17.71
CA LEU A 234 -3.87 27.34 19.10
C LEU A 234 -2.57 28.12 19.33
N LYS A 235 -1.48 27.77 18.62
CA LYS A 235 -0.21 28.53 18.69
C LYS A 235 -0.31 29.92 18.06
N LEU A 236 -1.08 30.05 16.97
CA LEU A 236 -1.28 31.33 16.27
C LEU A 236 -2.20 32.30 17.03
N ARG A 237 -2.99 31.79 17.98
CA ARG A 237 -3.90 32.61 18.81
C ARG A 237 -3.25 33.12 20.10
N ARG A 238 -2.04 32.68 20.39
CA ARG A 238 -1.22 33.13 21.53
C ARG A 238 -0.17 34.12 21.09
#